data_75cd3b73ccea314545f4f2c17f9dee1b
#
_entry.id   75cd3b73ccea314545f4f2c17f9dee1b
#
_cell.length_a   1.000
_cell.length_b   1.000
_cell.length_c   1.000
_cell.angle_alpha   90.00
_cell.angle_beta   90.00
_cell.angle_gamma   90.00
#
_symmetry.space_group_name_H-M   'P 1'
#
loop_
_entity.id
_entity.type
_entity.pdbx_description
1 polymer ?
#
loop_
_entity_poly.entity_id
_entity_poly.type
_entity_poly.pdbx_seq_one_letter_code
_entity_poly.pdbx_strand_id
1 'polypeptide(L)'
;LPAPITWHLSKIITPAGHEIEFTYEIMPFQINGNMSFCISLDALFWQTAMSYDYELLAPVQLATVKDVTDNKILARFHYSPSTQLPYDSQYAWETCMDHGPATFFTKEKNFTLNKLNSVVILDKINYQFTYTNSSTERLKLKTLTKTTPSGTQSTYSLNYFPNHLPGYNTGHYDNLGFNNGENFSYYFSKEFFENAIFADKQIAEGKEYTNKRMGDKGGFRVTAEMLKSITYPTHGRTEFIYEPNVISSMVSADRKTVQSAHLPYPGTPDYTYPGGLRIKEINNYDSNDELLTRKHYYYTKEFTPTTKGGVSSGILSFTPQYLWGWQLYNLLK
;
A
#
# COMPACT_ATOMS: atom_id res chain seq x y z
N LEU A 1 13.56 -3.49 26.25
CA LEU A 1 12.45 -2.57 26.02
C LEU A 1 12.42 -2.25 24.55
N PRO A 2 11.25 -2.30 23.86
CA PRO A 2 11.16 -1.88 22.48
C PRO A 2 11.55 -0.41 22.36
N ALA A 3 12.37 -0.09 21.36
CA ALA A 3 12.71 1.30 21.08
C ALA A 3 11.49 2.02 20.46
N PRO A 4 11.19 3.25 20.85
CA PRO A 4 10.11 4.00 20.21
C PRO A 4 10.51 4.31 18.78
N ILE A 5 9.63 3.95 17.83
CA ILE A 5 9.84 4.15 16.38
C ILE A 5 9.07 5.37 15.84
N THR A 6 8.17 5.94 16.65
CA THR A 6 7.38 7.12 16.29
C THR A 6 7.36 8.14 17.42
N TRP A 7 7.34 9.42 17.01
CA TRP A 7 7.26 10.56 17.91
C TRP A 7 6.06 11.41 17.52
N HIS A 8 5.28 11.80 18.50
CA HIS A 8 4.12 12.66 18.28
C HIS A 8 4.42 14.07 18.80
N LEU A 9 4.09 15.07 18.00
CA LEU A 9 4.27 16.47 18.38
C LEU A 9 3.34 16.81 19.55
N SER A 10 3.89 17.14 20.70
CA SER A 10 3.10 17.47 21.89
C SER A 10 2.88 18.98 22.05
N LYS A 11 3.86 19.80 21.64
CA LYS A 11 3.80 21.26 21.85
C LYS A 11 4.58 22.01 20.78
N ILE A 12 4.07 23.19 20.42
CA ILE A 12 4.77 24.22 19.64
C ILE A 12 4.81 25.50 20.48
N ILE A 13 5.97 26.13 20.58
CA ILE A 13 6.12 27.46 21.12
C ILE A 13 6.38 28.42 19.96
N THR A 14 5.49 29.40 19.77
CA THR A 14 5.62 30.38 18.68
C THR A 14 6.66 31.46 19.04
N PRO A 15 7.22 32.20 18.08
CA PRO A 15 8.13 33.33 18.38
C PRO A 15 7.50 34.40 19.27
N ALA A 16 6.18 34.52 19.29
CA ALA A 16 5.44 35.44 20.15
C ALA A 16 5.20 34.86 21.57
N GLY A 17 5.70 33.67 21.86
CA GLY A 17 5.56 33.04 23.17
C GLY A 17 4.24 32.29 23.38
N HIS A 18 3.36 32.17 22.36
CA HIS A 18 2.17 31.36 22.49
C HIS A 18 2.53 29.90 22.49
N GLU A 19 1.93 29.10 23.38
CA GLU A 19 2.06 27.68 23.48
C GLU A 19 0.86 26.98 22.85
N ILE A 20 1.12 26.14 21.83
CA ILE A 20 0.10 25.31 21.18
C ILE A 20 0.33 23.86 21.58
N GLU A 21 -0.64 23.25 22.24
CA GLU A 21 -0.59 21.89 22.73
C GLU A 21 -1.43 20.96 21.84
N PHE A 22 -0.90 19.74 21.61
CA PHE A 22 -1.54 18.67 20.86
C PHE A 22 -1.88 17.53 21.83
N THR A 23 -3.16 17.21 21.96
CA THR A 23 -3.64 16.13 22.81
C THR A 23 -4.06 14.94 21.96
N TYR A 24 -3.64 13.73 22.36
CA TYR A 24 -3.89 12.50 21.65
C TYR A 24 -4.71 11.53 22.50
N GLU A 25 -5.54 10.75 21.85
CA GLU A 25 -6.16 9.56 22.41
C GLU A 25 -5.39 8.33 21.99
N ILE A 26 -5.11 7.44 22.94
CA ILE A 26 -4.42 6.18 22.70
C ILE A 26 -5.48 5.13 22.35
N MET A 27 -5.31 4.51 21.19
CA MET A 27 -6.14 3.38 20.78
C MET A 27 -5.61 2.06 21.38
N PRO A 28 -6.42 1.00 21.42
CA PRO A 28 -5.94 -0.33 21.80
C PRO A 28 -4.73 -0.74 20.94
N PHE A 29 -3.80 -1.44 21.56
CA PHE A 29 -2.62 -1.97 20.88
C PHE A 29 -3.00 -2.84 19.70
N GLN A 30 -2.27 -2.65 18.62
CA GLN A 30 -2.32 -3.48 17.42
C GLN A 30 -0.97 -4.16 17.26
N ILE A 31 -0.98 -5.41 16.85
CA ILE A 31 0.23 -6.14 16.54
C ILE A 31 0.30 -6.28 15.02
N ASN A 32 1.33 -5.71 14.42
CA ASN A 32 1.66 -5.95 13.03
C ASN A 32 2.78 -6.98 13.00
N GLY A 33 2.49 -8.17 12.50
CA GLY A 33 3.44 -9.26 12.40
C GLY A 33 3.97 -9.39 10.97
N ASN A 34 5.29 -9.33 10.82
CA ASN A 34 5.96 -9.79 9.62
C ASN A 34 6.55 -11.17 9.88
N MET A 35 6.24 -12.12 9.02
CA MET A 35 6.87 -13.43 9.02
C MET A 35 7.94 -13.47 7.94
N SER A 36 9.15 -13.80 8.33
CA SER A 36 10.15 -14.31 7.43
C SER A 36 10.48 -15.75 7.81
N PHE A 37 10.61 -16.60 6.82
CA PHE A 37 11.08 -17.96 7.07
C PHE A 37 12.24 -18.26 6.13
N CYS A 38 13.18 -18.99 6.65
CA CYS A 38 14.31 -19.53 5.92
C CYS A 38 14.27 -21.04 6.04
N ILE A 39 14.39 -21.72 4.91
CA ILE A 39 14.60 -23.16 4.87
C ILE A 39 16.09 -23.35 4.63
N SER A 40 16.83 -23.87 5.59
CA SER A 40 18.21 -24.28 5.40
C SER A 40 18.31 -25.78 5.31
N LEU A 41 19.13 -26.24 4.36
CA LEU A 41 19.55 -27.63 4.26
C LEU A 41 20.88 -27.75 4.99
N ASP A 42 20.88 -28.31 6.18
CA ASP A 42 22.12 -28.73 6.83
C ASP A 42 22.33 -30.22 6.51
N ALA A 43 23.51 -30.58 6.11
CA ALA A 43 24.04 -31.80 5.48
C ALA A 43 23.23 -33.13 5.59
N LEU A 44 22.25 -33.23 6.48
CA LEU A 44 21.41 -34.44 6.69
C LEU A 44 19.98 -34.15 7.16
N PHE A 45 19.63 -32.90 7.51
CA PHE A 45 18.30 -32.56 8.02
C PHE A 45 17.83 -31.21 7.51
N TRP A 46 16.54 -31.13 7.15
CA TRP A 46 15.88 -29.87 6.85
C TRP A 46 15.64 -29.09 8.14
N GLN A 47 16.24 -27.91 8.25
CA GLN A 47 15.92 -26.99 9.31
C GLN A 47 15.11 -25.82 8.72
N THR A 48 13.92 -25.64 9.24
CA THR A 48 13.14 -24.43 8.99
C THR A 48 13.39 -23.46 10.13
N ALA A 49 14.08 -22.38 9.84
CA ALA A 49 14.14 -21.26 10.78
C ALA A 49 13.04 -20.27 10.43
N MET A 50 12.12 -20.04 11.36
CA MET A 50 11.09 -19.04 11.26
C MET A 50 11.49 -17.88 12.15
N SER A 51 11.56 -16.70 11.57
CA SER A 51 11.75 -15.46 12.31
C SER A 51 10.44 -14.66 12.25
N TYR A 52 9.99 -14.25 13.43
CA TYR A 52 8.81 -13.42 13.58
C TYR A 52 9.25 -12.05 14.06
N ASP A 53 9.04 -11.05 13.23
CA ASP A 53 9.20 -9.67 13.63
C ASP A 53 7.84 -9.12 14.01
N TYR A 54 7.70 -8.71 15.26
CA TYR A 54 6.50 -8.05 15.75
C TYR A 54 6.73 -6.57 15.88
N GLU A 55 5.87 -5.82 15.27
CA GLU A 55 5.74 -4.40 15.53
C GLU A 55 4.50 -4.16 16.40
N LEU A 56 4.74 -3.72 17.63
CA LEU A 56 3.67 -3.31 18.53
C LEU A 56 3.26 -1.90 18.14
N LEU A 57 2.13 -1.79 17.45
CA LEU A 57 1.56 -0.50 17.11
C LEU A 57 0.65 -0.04 18.24
N ALA A 58 0.99 1.08 18.85
CA ALA A 58 0.08 1.82 19.73
C ALA A 58 -0.46 3.02 18.94
N PRO A 59 -1.48 2.82 18.08
CA PRO A 59 -1.97 3.91 17.26
C PRO A 59 -2.57 5.00 18.15
N VAL A 60 -2.22 6.23 17.85
CA VAL A 60 -2.76 7.41 18.51
C VAL A 60 -3.55 8.23 17.50
N GLN A 61 -4.61 8.85 17.97
CA GLN A 61 -5.41 9.78 17.16
C GLN A 61 -5.38 11.15 17.81
N LEU A 62 -5.17 12.18 16.99
CA LEU A 62 -5.16 13.55 17.47
C LEU A 62 -6.57 13.95 17.90
N ALA A 63 -6.74 14.30 19.17
CA ALA A 63 -8.05 14.67 19.73
C ALA A 63 -8.28 16.19 19.67
N THR A 64 -7.31 16.97 20.18
CA THR A 64 -7.44 18.43 20.21
C THR A 64 -6.13 19.13 19.91
N VAL A 65 -6.26 20.35 19.37
CA VAL A 65 -5.19 21.34 19.30
C VAL A 65 -5.65 22.56 20.07
N LYS A 66 -4.88 23.00 21.06
CA LYS A 66 -5.25 24.08 21.98
C LYS A 66 -4.14 25.12 22.06
N ASP A 67 -4.49 26.39 21.94
CA ASP A 67 -3.65 27.47 22.41
C ASP A 67 -3.80 27.57 23.94
N VAL A 68 -2.74 27.15 24.64
CA VAL A 68 -2.73 27.11 26.12
C VAL A 68 -2.61 28.52 26.68
N THR A 69 -1.90 29.41 26.00
CA THR A 69 -1.69 30.79 26.42
C THR A 69 -3.01 31.57 26.50
N ASP A 70 -3.83 31.43 25.44
CA ASP A 70 -5.14 32.12 25.38
C ASP A 70 -6.28 31.21 25.89
N ASN A 71 -5.99 30.00 26.34
CA ASN A 71 -6.95 28.98 26.77
C ASN A 71 -8.03 28.69 25.70
N LYS A 72 -7.64 28.66 24.43
CA LYS A 72 -8.55 28.54 23.28
C LYS A 72 -8.36 27.24 22.52
N ILE A 73 -9.45 26.55 22.26
CA ILE A 73 -9.43 25.38 21.36
C ILE A 73 -9.31 25.86 19.92
N LEU A 74 -8.25 25.42 19.23
CA LEU A 74 -8.01 25.71 17.82
C LEU A 74 -8.65 24.67 16.92
N ALA A 75 -8.59 23.39 17.30
CA ALA A 75 -9.23 22.31 16.54
C ALA A 75 -9.66 21.15 17.44
N ARG A 76 -10.77 20.50 17.08
CA ARG A 76 -11.25 19.23 17.66
C ARG A 76 -11.41 18.21 16.56
N PHE A 77 -11.01 16.99 16.83
CA PHE A 77 -11.10 15.86 15.91
C PHE A 77 -12.05 14.82 16.48
N HIS A 78 -13.00 14.35 15.69
CA HIS A 78 -14.01 13.39 16.10
C HIS A 78 -13.92 12.13 15.26
N TYR A 79 -13.85 10.98 15.92
CA TYR A 79 -13.69 9.68 15.31
C TYR A 79 -14.83 8.75 15.65
N SER A 80 -15.00 7.71 14.86
CA SER A 80 -15.85 6.57 15.20
C SER A 80 -15.28 5.28 14.59
N PRO A 81 -15.68 4.12 15.14
CA PRO A 81 -15.29 2.84 14.56
C PRO A 81 -15.68 2.71 13.09
N SER A 82 -14.81 2.09 12.32
CA SER A 82 -15.05 1.71 10.93
C SER A 82 -15.65 0.31 10.87
N THR A 83 -16.56 0.07 9.92
CA THR A 83 -17.08 -1.27 9.57
C THR A 83 -16.54 -1.76 8.24
N GLN A 84 -15.40 -1.21 7.80
CA GLN A 84 -14.71 -1.64 6.59
C GLN A 84 -14.35 -3.13 6.63
N LEU A 85 -13.86 -3.63 5.48
CA LEU A 85 -13.29 -4.98 5.37
C LEU A 85 -12.40 -5.28 6.59
N PRO A 86 -12.69 -6.35 7.33
CA PRO A 86 -11.92 -6.70 8.52
C PRO A 86 -10.47 -6.99 8.15
N TYR A 87 -9.58 -6.58 9.02
CA TYR A 87 -8.19 -6.99 8.94
C TYR A 87 -8.10 -8.43 9.46
N ASP A 88 -7.97 -9.38 8.54
CA ASP A 88 -7.84 -10.79 8.87
C ASP A 88 -6.36 -11.18 8.81
N SER A 89 -5.79 -11.49 9.96
CA SER A 89 -4.41 -11.98 10.07
C SER A 89 -4.29 -13.50 9.92
N GLN A 90 -5.42 -14.22 9.90
CA GLN A 90 -5.43 -15.69 9.99
C GLN A 90 -4.93 -16.41 8.75
N TYR A 91 -5.01 -15.80 7.57
CA TYR A 91 -4.84 -16.54 6.32
C TYR A 91 -3.42 -17.05 6.05
N ALA A 92 -2.39 -16.46 6.63
CA ALA A 92 -1.01 -16.85 6.35
C ALA A 92 -0.48 -17.96 7.26
N TRP A 93 -1.16 -18.31 8.35
CA TRP A 93 -0.57 -19.00 9.45
C TRP A 93 -1.06 -20.45 9.66
N GLU A 94 -2.31 -20.73 9.32
CA GLU A 94 -2.88 -22.08 9.51
C GLU A 94 -2.25 -23.13 8.57
N THR A 95 -1.68 -22.69 7.45
CA THR A 95 -1.14 -23.58 6.43
C THR A 95 0.33 -23.96 6.63
N CYS A 96 1.07 -23.27 7.47
CA CYS A 96 2.52 -23.51 7.63
C CYS A 96 2.92 -24.40 8.81
N MET A 97 2.01 -24.84 9.68
CA MET A 97 2.38 -25.27 11.02
C MET A 97 1.75 -26.58 11.49
N ASP A 98 2.33 -27.70 11.07
CA ASP A 98 2.05 -29.00 11.72
C ASP A 98 3.05 -29.33 12.86
N HIS A 99 4.05 -28.50 13.17
CA HIS A 99 5.16 -28.86 14.06
C HIS A 99 5.54 -27.84 15.13
N GLY A 100 4.64 -26.99 15.60
CA GLY A 100 4.99 -26.08 16.68
C GLY A 100 3.81 -25.32 17.25
N PRO A 101 3.96 -24.59 18.34
CA PRO A 101 2.86 -23.91 19.00
C PRO A 101 2.32 -22.74 18.13
N ALA A 102 1.64 -23.09 17.08
CA ALA A 102 0.85 -22.20 16.23
C ALA A 102 -0.22 -21.40 17.01
N THR A 103 -0.37 -21.73 18.28
CA THR A 103 -1.37 -21.15 19.18
C THR A 103 -1.15 -19.67 19.50
N PHE A 104 0.01 -19.10 19.18
CA PHE A 104 0.25 -17.69 19.45
C PHE A 104 -0.46 -16.74 18.47
N PHE A 105 -0.71 -17.16 17.24
CA PHE A 105 -1.16 -16.28 16.15
C PHE A 105 -2.62 -16.43 15.76
N THR A 106 -3.24 -17.54 16.04
CA THR A 106 -4.66 -17.80 15.76
C THR A 106 -5.63 -16.98 16.62
N LYS A 107 -5.14 -16.19 17.55
CA LYS A 107 -5.96 -15.38 18.46
C LYS A 107 -5.87 -13.88 18.23
N GLU A 108 -5.14 -13.42 17.26
CA GLU A 108 -5.08 -11.99 17.02
C GLU A 108 -6.33 -11.50 16.33
N LYS A 109 -6.98 -10.76 17.12
CA LYS A 109 -8.30 -10.20 16.95
C LYS A 109 -8.37 -9.33 15.70
N ASN A 110 -9.41 -9.52 14.94
CA ASN A 110 -9.94 -8.47 14.08
C ASN A 110 -10.00 -7.19 14.89
N PHE A 111 -9.09 -6.26 14.64
CA PHE A 111 -9.15 -4.97 15.30
C PHE A 111 -9.96 -4.01 14.44
N THR A 112 -10.74 -3.21 15.12
CA THR A 112 -11.55 -2.19 14.47
C THR A 112 -10.74 -0.91 14.35
N LEU A 113 -10.49 -0.48 13.12
CA LEU A 113 -9.89 0.82 12.84
C LEU A 113 -10.92 1.93 13.05
N ASN A 114 -10.46 3.09 13.51
CA ASN A 114 -11.30 4.28 13.56
C ASN A 114 -11.20 5.08 12.27
N LYS A 115 -12.27 5.80 11.94
CA LYS A 115 -12.33 6.76 10.85
C LYS A 115 -12.59 8.16 11.41
N LEU A 116 -11.98 9.18 10.81
CA LEU A 116 -12.20 10.58 11.16
C LEU A 116 -13.56 11.03 10.62
N ASN A 117 -14.47 11.42 11.49
CA ASN A 117 -15.82 11.88 11.08
C ASN A 117 -15.87 13.38 10.84
N SER A 118 -15.22 14.17 11.71
CA SER A 118 -15.21 15.61 11.55
C SER A 118 -13.99 16.27 12.20
N VAL A 119 -13.67 17.46 11.70
CA VAL A 119 -12.74 18.40 12.33
C VAL A 119 -13.44 19.73 12.49
N VAL A 120 -13.50 20.21 13.73
CA VAL A 120 -14.09 21.52 14.07
C VAL A 120 -12.96 22.50 14.37
N ILE A 121 -12.87 23.59 13.60
CA ILE A 121 -11.83 24.61 13.75
C ILE A 121 -12.43 25.84 14.41
N LEU A 122 -11.80 26.28 15.51
CA LEU A 122 -12.19 27.47 16.30
C LEU A 122 -13.66 27.46 16.73
N ASP A 123 -14.26 26.27 16.88
CA ASP A 123 -15.69 26.07 17.15
C ASP A 123 -16.63 26.79 16.15
N LYS A 124 -16.14 27.02 14.92
CA LYS A 124 -16.84 27.83 13.90
C LYS A 124 -16.92 27.12 12.54
N ILE A 125 -15.85 26.48 12.10
CA ILE A 125 -15.79 25.83 10.79
C ILE A 125 -15.82 24.33 11.03
N ASN A 126 -16.77 23.66 10.42
CA ASN A 126 -16.86 22.19 10.50
C ASN A 126 -16.47 21.55 9.15
N TYR A 127 -15.52 20.62 9.19
CA TYR A 127 -15.20 19.72 8.10
C TYR A 127 -15.76 18.35 8.44
N GLN A 128 -16.69 17.86 7.63
CA GLN A 128 -17.31 16.57 7.80
C GLN A 128 -16.84 15.60 6.70
N PHE A 129 -16.51 14.38 7.11
CA PHE A 129 -16.01 13.31 6.22
C PHE A 129 -17.04 12.18 6.18
N THR A 130 -17.40 11.75 4.98
CA THR A 130 -18.18 10.53 4.79
C THR A 130 -17.38 9.50 4.01
N TYR A 131 -17.70 8.23 4.19
CA TYR A 131 -16.91 7.14 3.65
C TYR A 131 -17.79 6.08 3.00
N THR A 132 -17.23 5.36 2.03
CA THR A 132 -17.65 4.00 1.78
C THR A 132 -17.11 3.16 2.94
N ASN A 133 -17.98 2.54 3.71
CA ASN A 133 -17.67 1.87 4.97
C ASN A 133 -18.48 0.57 5.06
N SER A 134 -18.04 -0.43 4.33
CA SER A 134 -18.72 -1.73 4.18
C SER A 134 -17.73 -2.84 4.53
N SER A 135 -18.23 -3.95 5.06
CA SER A 135 -17.40 -5.11 5.43
C SER A 135 -16.79 -5.85 4.25
N THR A 136 -17.13 -5.49 3.01
CA THR A 136 -16.64 -6.14 1.80
C THR A 136 -15.57 -5.33 1.05
N GLU A 137 -15.29 -4.10 1.50
CA GLU A 137 -14.32 -3.22 0.86
C GLU A 137 -13.54 -2.37 1.86
N ARG A 138 -12.39 -1.87 1.46
CA ARG A 138 -11.56 -1.01 2.31
C ARG A 138 -12.22 0.36 2.48
N LEU A 139 -11.91 1.02 3.59
CA LEU A 139 -12.41 2.36 3.87
C LEU A 139 -11.94 3.35 2.80
N LYS A 140 -12.89 4.05 2.14
CA LYS A 140 -12.60 5.08 1.15
C LYS A 140 -13.36 6.36 1.47
N LEU A 141 -12.69 7.50 1.44
CA LEU A 141 -13.31 8.81 1.62
C LEU A 141 -14.26 9.09 0.45
N LYS A 142 -15.55 9.27 0.75
CA LYS A 142 -16.58 9.55 -0.25
C LYS A 142 -16.82 11.03 -0.43
N THR A 143 -16.97 11.78 0.68
CA THR A 143 -17.15 13.23 0.63
C THR A 143 -16.37 13.94 1.73
N LEU A 144 -15.95 15.16 1.42
CA LEU A 144 -15.48 16.15 2.36
C LEU A 144 -16.36 17.39 2.26
N THR A 145 -17.10 17.72 3.31
CA THR A 145 -17.97 18.90 3.35
C THR A 145 -17.44 19.89 4.37
N LYS A 146 -17.14 21.11 3.91
CA LYS A 146 -16.83 22.25 4.76
C LYS A 146 -18.11 23.04 5.01
N THR A 147 -18.43 23.31 6.28
CA THR A 147 -19.55 24.20 6.68
C THR A 147 -18.96 25.41 7.39
N THR A 148 -19.28 26.61 6.91
CA THR A 148 -18.85 27.88 7.49
C THR A 148 -19.82 28.31 8.60
N PRO A 149 -19.47 29.34 9.44
CA PRO A 149 -20.37 29.87 10.47
C PRO A 149 -21.69 30.44 9.92
N SER A 150 -21.70 30.87 8.65
CA SER A 150 -22.92 31.32 7.96
C SER A 150 -23.82 30.17 7.48
N GLY A 151 -23.42 28.93 7.70
CA GLY A 151 -24.14 27.75 7.21
C GLY A 151 -23.83 27.40 5.74
N THR A 152 -22.97 28.16 5.05
CA THR A 152 -22.57 27.85 3.67
C THR A 152 -21.79 26.54 3.63
N GLN A 153 -22.18 25.64 2.74
CA GLN A 153 -21.54 24.35 2.55
C GLN A 153 -20.75 24.30 1.23
N SER A 154 -19.61 23.64 1.28
CA SER A 154 -18.77 23.35 0.12
C SER A 154 -18.36 21.88 0.18
N THR A 155 -18.79 21.08 -0.80
CA THR A 155 -18.59 19.64 -0.79
C THR A 155 -17.68 19.20 -1.95
N TYR A 156 -16.66 18.43 -1.60
CA TYR A 156 -15.86 17.63 -2.54
C TYR A 156 -16.38 16.20 -2.52
N SER A 157 -16.54 15.59 -3.69
CA SER A 157 -16.93 14.18 -3.81
C SER A 157 -15.82 13.41 -4.53
N LEU A 158 -15.49 12.23 -3.99
CA LEU A 158 -14.44 11.37 -4.51
C LEU A 158 -15.06 10.08 -5.04
N ASN A 159 -14.68 9.69 -6.24
CA ASN A 159 -15.11 8.44 -6.87
C ASN A 159 -13.90 7.55 -7.13
N TYR A 160 -14.11 6.25 -7.02
CA TYR A 160 -13.06 5.24 -7.12
C TYR A 160 -13.41 4.23 -8.21
N PHE A 161 -12.39 3.53 -8.71
CA PHE A 161 -12.62 2.39 -9.58
C PHE A 161 -13.39 1.30 -8.81
N PRO A 162 -14.36 0.63 -9.48
CA PRO A 162 -15.33 -0.24 -8.79
C PRO A 162 -14.77 -1.62 -8.38
N ASN A 163 -13.61 -2.00 -8.90
CA ASN A 163 -13.00 -3.28 -8.58
C ASN A 163 -12.58 -3.28 -7.11
N HIS A 164 -12.91 -4.34 -6.37
CA HIS A 164 -12.52 -4.46 -4.97
C HIS A 164 -11.09 -4.98 -4.82
N LEU A 165 -10.42 -4.45 -3.83
CA LEU A 165 -9.16 -5.00 -3.35
C LEU A 165 -9.44 -6.31 -2.60
N PRO A 166 -8.51 -7.28 -2.66
CA PRO A 166 -8.59 -8.48 -1.84
C PRO A 166 -8.47 -8.13 -0.37
N GLY A 167 -8.79 -9.08 0.51
CA GLY A 167 -8.59 -8.97 1.95
C GLY A 167 -7.16 -8.52 2.30
N TYR A 168 -6.98 -7.98 3.48
CA TYR A 168 -5.65 -7.66 3.99
C TYR A 168 -4.85 -8.96 4.14
N ASN A 169 -3.54 -8.90 3.95
CA ASN A 169 -2.62 -10.03 4.10
C ASN A 169 -2.85 -11.25 3.18
N THR A 170 -3.60 -11.10 2.11
CA THR A 170 -3.84 -12.20 1.15
C THR A 170 -2.70 -12.42 0.17
N GLY A 171 -1.66 -11.59 0.19
CA GLY A 171 -0.50 -11.74 -0.70
C GLY A 171 -0.75 -11.40 -2.18
N HIS A 172 -1.90 -10.89 -2.54
CA HIS A 172 -2.27 -10.54 -3.92
C HIS A 172 -1.65 -9.23 -4.39
N TYR A 173 -0.34 -9.10 -4.33
CA TYR A 173 0.35 -7.85 -4.66
C TYR A 173 1.62 -8.07 -5.49
N ASP A 174 1.89 -7.12 -6.37
CA ASP A 174 3.10 -7.09 -7.20
C ASP A 174 4.35 -6.65 -6.40
N ASN A 175 5.48 -6.47 -7.08
CA ASN A 175 6.75 -6.07 -6.45
C ASN A 175 6.70 -4.68 -5.80
N LEU A 176 5.75 -3.84 -6.15
CA LEU A 176 5.57 -2.49 -5.61
C LEU A 176 4.40 -2.39 -4.63
N GLY A 177 3.77 -3.52 -4.27
CA GLY A 177 2.69 -3.59 -3.29
C GLY A 177 1.30 -3.29 -3.84
N PHE A 178 1.13 -3.26 -5.17
CA PHE A 178 -0.18 -3.07 -5.80
C PHE A 178 -0.85 -4.41 -6.10
N ASN A 179 -2.18 -4.43 -6.06
CA ASN A 179 -2.95 -5.61 -6.39
C ASN A 179 -2.72 -6.04 -7.84
N ASN A 180 -2.22 -7.23 -8.05
CA ASN A 180 -2.05 -7.84 -9.38
C ASN A 180 -2.99 -9.03 -9.63
N GLY A 181 -3.80 -9.38 -8.62
CA GLY A 181 -4.79 -10.45 -8.68
C GLY A 181 -4.22 -11.87 -8.65
N GLU A 182 -2.91 -12.03 -8.51
CA GLU A 182 -2.29 -13.34 -8.37
C GLU A 182 -2.50 -13.89 -6.96
N ASN A 183 -2.65 -15.20 -6.84
CA ASN A 183 -2.79 -15.87 -5.55
C ASN A 183 -1.46 -16.49 -5.15
N PHE A 184 -0.92 -16.05 -4.02
CA PHE A 184 0.35 -16.55 -3.49
C PHE A 184 0.18 -17.56 -2.35
N SER A 185 -1.04 -17.95 -1.99
CA SER A 185 -1.30 -18.85 -0.85
C SER A 185 -0.58 -20.19 -0.98
N TYR A 186 -0.40 -20.72 -2.21
CA TYR A 186 0.35 -21.93 -2.46
C TYR A 186 1.79 -21.87 -1.94
N TYR A 187 2.48 -20.72 -2.13
CA TYR A 187 3.88 -20.55 -1.70
C TYR A 187 4.07 -20.49 -0.19
N PHE A 188 2.98 -20.43 0.56
CA PHE A 188 2.96 -20.48 2.01
C PHE A 188 2.29 -21.78 2.52
N SER A 189 2.03 -22.74 1.66
CA SER A 189 1.38 -24.00 1.99
C SER A 189 2.41 -25.08 2.37
N LYS A 190 1.97 -26.07 3.16
CA LYS A 190 2.74 -27.27 3.47
C LYS A 190 3.14 -28.02 2.19
N GLU A 191 2.23 -28.11 1.21
CA GLU A 191 2.47 -28.74 -0.09
C GLU A 191 3.64 -28.08 -0.83
N PHE A 192 3.73 -26.75 -0.81
CA PHE A 192 4.87 -26.07 -1.41
C PHE A 192 6.18 -26.48 -0.76
N PHE A 193 6.25 -26.50 0.59
CA PHE A 193 7.45 -26.87 1.31
C PHE A 193 7.86 -28.32 1.10
N GLU A 194 6.91 -29.25 1.08
CA GLU A 194 7.17 -30.66 0.81
C GLU A 194 7.65 -30.89 -0.63
N ASN A 195 7.14 -30.14 -1.59
CA ASN A 195 7.56 -30.22 -3.00
C ASN A 195 8.88 -29.48 -3.26
N ALA A 196 9.22 -28.47 -2.47
CA ALA A 196 10.44 -27.68 -2.60
C ALA A 196 11.72 -28.45 -2.20
N ILE A 197 11.61 -29.69 -1.77
CA ILE A 197 12.73 -30.57 -1.41
C ILE A 197 13.64 -30.89 -2.62
N PHE A 198 13.13 -30.78 -3.83
CA PHE A 198 13.89 -31.06 -5.03
C PHE A 198 14.43 -29.78 -5.69
N ALA A 199 15.75 -29.67 -5.79
CA ALA A 199 16.45 -28.47 -6.27
C ALA A 199 15.91 -27.92 -7.60
N ASP A 200 15.60 -28.79 -8.56
CA ASP A 200 15.09 -28.39 -9.88
C ASP A 200 13.68 -27.76 -9.79
N LYS A 201 12.84 -28.26 -8.90
CA LYS A 201 11.53 -27.67 -8.62
C LYS A 201 11.65 -26.30 -7.96
N GLN A 202 12.55 -26.12 -7.01
CA GLN A 202 12.76 -24.83 -6.32
C GLN A 202 13.14 -23.73 -7.31
N ILE A 203 13.99 -24.01 -8.28
CA ILE A 203 14.38 -23.05 -9.31
C ILE A 203 13.19 -22.68 -10.19
N ALA A 204 12.42 -23.67 -10.64
CA ALA A 204 11.24 -23.46 -11.47
C ALA A 204 10.16 -22.66 -10.71
N GLU A 205 9.87 -23.02 -9.48
CA GLU A 205 8.90 -22.34 -8.63
C GLU A 205 9.33 -20.93 -8.22
N GLY A 206 10.63 -20.71 -7.96
CA GLY A 206 11.18 -19.37 -7.71
C GLY A 206 11.01 -18.44 -8.91
N LYS A 207 11.20 -18.96 -10.13
CA LYS A 207 10.93 -18.21 -11.36
C LYS A 207 9.45 -17.92 -11.54
N GLU A 208 8.60 -18.91 -11.28
CA GLU A 208 7.15 -18.74 -11.34
C GLU A 208 6.66 -17.71 -10.33
N TYR A 209 7.11 -17.78 -9.09
CA TYR A 209 6.82 -16.79 -8.06
C TYR A 209 7.25 -15.39 -8.49
N THR A 210 8.46 -15.24 -9.01
CA THR A 210 8.95 -13.96 -9.53
C THR A 210 8.03 -13.44 -10.64
N ASN A 211 7.63 -14.31 -11.59
CA ASN A 211 6.71 -13.91 -12.65
C ASN A 211 5.34 -13.49 -12.14
N LYS A 212 4.81 -14.19 -11.15
CA LYS A 212 3.53 -13.83 -10.51
C LYS A 212 3.61 -12.51 -9.74
N ARG A 213 4.79 -12.12 -9.27
CA ARG A 213 5.01 -10.83 -8.60
C ARG A 213 5.16 -9.65 -9.57
N MET A 214 5.12 -9.90 -10.89
CA MET A 214 5.08 -8.82 -11.87
C MET A 214 3.73 -8.11 -11.86
N GLY A 215 3.70 -6.90 -12.42
CA GLY A 215 2.51 -6.08 -12.50
C GLY A 215 1.45 -6.63 -13.46
N ASP A 216 0.21 -6.26 -13.22
CA ASP A 216 -0.89 -6.51 -14.14
C ASP A 216 -0.74 -5.69 -15.43
N LYS A 217 -0.35 -6.34 -16.52
CA LYS A 217 -0.17 -5.70 -17.84
C LYS A 217 -1.44 -5.04 -18.37
N GLY A 218 -2.61 -5.56 -18.01
CA GLY A 218 -3.91 -5.02 -18.39
C GLY A 218 -4.33 -3.78 -17.60
N GLY A 219 -3.72 -3.54 -16.44
CA GLY A 219 -4.03 -2.42 -15.57
C GLY A 219 -5.36 -2.52 -14.82
N PHE A 220 -6.16 -3.55 -15.07
CA PHE A 220 -7.51 -3.67 -14.51
C PHE A 220 -7.51 -3.98 -13.01
N ARG A 221 -6.66 -4.91 -12.58
CA ARG A 221 -6.60 -5.35 -11.18
C ARG A 221 -5.86 -4.35 -10.31
N VAL A 222 -4.82 -3.75 -10.85
CA VAL A 222 -3.98 -2.78 -10.16
C VAL A 222 -4.68 -1.45 -9.92
N THR A 223 -5.75 -1.12 -10.71
CA THR A 223 -6.61 0.06 -10.48
C THR A 223 -7.67 -0.15 -9.40
N ALA A 224 -7.78 -1.36 -8.82
CA ALA A 224 -8.81 -1.66 -7.82
C ALA A 224 -8.82 -0.63 -6.69
N GLU A 225 -9.98 -0.03 -6.44
CA GLU A 225 -10.21 1.00 -5.42
C GLU A 225 -9.30 2.24 -5.51
N MET A 226 -8.62 2.46 -6.64
CA MET A 226 -7.87 3.69 -6.88
C MET A 226 -8.82 4.87 -7.12
N LEU A 227 -8.38 6.07 -6.76
CA LEU A 227 -9.14 7.30 -6.98
C LEU A 227 -9.33 7.53 -8.48
N LYS A 228 -10.58 7.56 -8.93
CA LYS A 228 -10.94 7.79 -10.34
C LYS A 228 -11.19 9.26 -10.64
N SER A 229 -11.94 9.95 -9.77
CA SER A 229 -12.25 11.36 -9.97
C SER A 229 -12.56 12.11 -8.69
N ILE A 230 -12.41 13.43 -8.74
CA ILE A 230 -12.81 14.38 -7.70
C ILE A 230 -13.78 15.38 -8.33
N THR A 231 -14.97 15.53 -7.73
CA THR A 231 -15.92 16.60 -8.07
C THR A 231 -15.77 17.71 -7.01
N TYR A 232 -15.63 18.93 -7.49
CA TYR A 232 -15.40 20.10 -6.66
C TYR A 232 -16.73 20.78 -6.24
N PRO A 233 -16.71 21.67 -5.23
CA PRO A 233 -17.91 22.46 -4.85
C PRO A 233 -18.48 23.31 -5.98
N THR A 234 -17.68 23.66 -6.97
CA THR A 234 -18.08 24.38 -8.19
C THR A 234 -18.74 23.50 -9.22
N HIS A 235 -18.97 22.21 -8.93
CA HIS A 235 -19.46 21.17 -9.81
C HIS A 235 -18.53 20.76 -10.95
N GLY A 236 -17.37 21.43 -11.12
CA GLY A 236 -16.33 20.93 -12.03
C GLY A 236 -15.69 19.63 -11.50
N ARG A 237 -15.05 18.87 -12.38
CA ARG A 237 -14.52 17.54 -12.06
C ARG A 237 -13.10 17.35 -12.62
N THR A 238 -12.24 16.73 -11.83
CA THR A 238 -10.96 16.17 -12.32
C THR A 238 -11.06 14.66 -12.38
N GLU A 239 -10.67 14.08 -13.51
CA GLU A 239 -10.59 12.63 -13.72
C GLU A 239 -9.15 12.18 -13.94
N PHE A 240 -8.80 11.05 -13.33
CA PHE A 240 -7.48 10.43 -13.41
C PHE A 240 -7.54 9.16 -14.23
N ILE A 241 -6.71 9.08 -15.27
CA ILE A 241 -6.52 7.90 -16.09
C ILE A 241 -5.13 7.35 -15.80
N TYR A 242 -5.08 6.08 -15.43
CA TYR A 242 -3.84 5.39 -15.07
C TYR A 242 -3.40 4.44 -16.18
N GLU A 243 -2.12 4.11 -16.13
CA GLU A 243 -1.53 3.00 -16.88
C GLU A 243 -0.55 2.23 -16.00
N PRO A 244 -0.29 0.95 -16.27
CA PRO A 244 0.75 0.20 -15.56
C PRO A 244 2.12 0.87 -15.74
N ASN A 245 2.98 0.76 -14.71
CA ASN A 245 4.36 1.13 -14.87
C ASN A 245 5.03 0.24 -15.92
N VAL A 246 5.75 0.87 -16.83
CA VAL A 246 6.60 0.20 -17.82
C VAL A 246 8.01 0.70 -17.67
N ILE A 247 8.98 -0.22 -17.63
CA ILE A 247 10.40 0.11 -17.53
C ILE A 247 11.17 -0.47 -18.73
N SER A 248 12.29 0.15 -19.07
CA SER A 248 13.23 -0.38 -20.06
C SER A 248 14.51 -0.92 -19.43
N SER A 249 14.78 -0.52 -18.21
CA SER A 249 16.04 -0.82 -17.54
C SER A 249 15.82 -1.09 -16.05
N MET A 250 16.76 -1.78 -15.43
CA MET A 250 16.80 -2.00 -13.99
C MET A 250 18.24 -1.98 -13.50
N VAL A 251 18.42 -1.63 -12.23
CA VAL A 251 19.72 -1.67 -11.57
C VAL A 251 20.06 -3.13 -11.25
N SER A 252 21.28 -3.56 -11.55
CA SER A 252 21.76 -4.90 -11.24
C SER A 252 21.73 -5.21 -9.74
N ALA A 253 21.71 -6.49 -9.37
CA ALA A 253 21.64 -6.93 -7.98
C ALA A 253 22.81 -6.39 -7.13
N ASP A 254 24.00 -6.28 -7.72
CA ASP A 254 25.18 -5.70 -7.07
C ASP A 254 25.18 -4.17 -7.05
N ARG A 255 24.16 -3.52 -7.62
CA ARG A 255 23.96 -2.07 -7.74
C ARG A 255 25.07 -1.31 -8.49
N LYS A 256 25.84 -2.00 -9.31
CA LYS A 256 26.97 -1.37 -10.04
C LYS A 256 26.65 -0.99 -11.48
N THR A 257 25.67 -1.63 -12.07
CA THR A 257 25.32 -1.44 -13.49
C THR A 257 23.83 -1.28 -13.70
N VAL A 258 23.46 -0.65 -14.80
CA VAL A 258 22.08 -0.61 -15.31
C VAL A 258 21.99 -1.62 -16.46
N GLN A 259 21.06 -2.54 -16.37
CA GLN A 259 20.82 -3.60 -17.34
C GLN A 259 19.43 -3.49 -17.97
N SER A 260 19.22 -4.16 -19.09
CA SER A 260 17.89 -4.24 -19.72
C SER A 260 16.87 -4.87 -18.80
N ALA A 261 15.65 -4.33 -18.75
CA ALA A 261 14.53 -4.96 -18.07
C ALA A 261 14.06 -6.24 -18.76
N HIS A 262 14.27 -6.33 -20.07
CA HIS A 262 14.02 -7.53 -20.86
C HIS A 262 15.33 -8.32 -20.98
N LEU A 263 15.39 -9.46 -20.31
CA LEU A 263 16.55 -10.35 -20.38
C LEU A 263 16.34 -11.38 -21.51
N PRO A 264 17.32 -11.55 -22.42
CA PRO A 264 17.12 -12.34 -23.64
C PRO A 264 17.18 -13.87 -23.43
N TYR A 265 17.34 -14.33 -22.20
CA TYR A 265 17.50 -15.77 -21.93
C TYR A 265 16.16 -16.46 -21.71
N PRO A 266 15.91 -17.63 -22.33
CA PRO A 266 14.72 -18.43 -22.09
C PRO A 266 14.52 -18.74 -20.59
N GLY A 267 13.32 -18.51 -20.09
CA GLY A 267 12.97 -18.75 -18.69
C GLY A 267 13.42 -17.68 -17.70
N THR A 268 13.97 -16.55 -18.16
CA THR A 268 14.15 -15.38 -17.29
C THR A 268 12.85 -14.58 -17.19
N PRO A 269 12.53 -14.00 -16.02
CA PRO A 269 11.38 -13.13 -15.87
C PRO A 269 11.47 -11.90 -16.78
N ASP A 270 10.33 -11.51 -17.35
CA ASP A 270 10.22 -10.24 -18.07
C ASP A 270 9.86 -9.12 -17.08
N TYR A 271 10.82 -8.30 -16.74
CA TYR A 271 10.67 -7.20 -15.79
C TYR A 271 10.08 -5.93 -16.39
N THR A 272 9.65 -5.95 -17.65
CA THR A 272 9.08 -4.77 -18.33
C THR A 272 7.93 -4.14 -17.57
N TYR A 273 7.14 -4.96 -16.88
CA TYR A 273 6.01 -4.54 -16.01
C TYR A 273 6.32 -4.88 -14.55
N PRO A 274 7.09 -4.06 -13.83
CA PRO A 274 7.56 -4.39 -12.49
C PRO A 274 6.46 -4.33 -11.43
N GLY A 275 5.33 -3.73 -11.74
CA GLY A 275 4.20 -3.49 -10.86
C GLY A 275 3.86 -2.01 -10.73
N GLY A 276 2.77 -1.75 -10.00
CA GLY A 276 2.27 -0.40 -9.73
C GLY A 276 1.66 0.32 -10.92
N LEU A 277 1.24 1.54 -10.66
CA LEU A 277 0.58 2.45 -11.60
C LEU A 277 1.27 3.80 -11.67
N ARG A 278 1.06 4.47 -12.81
CA ARG A 278 1.39 5.88 -13.02
C ARG A 278 0.23 6.59 -13.71
N ILE A 279 0.20 7.91 -13.60
CA ILE A 279 -0.81 8.74 -14.28
C ILE A 279 -0.51 8.75 -15.77
N LYS A 280 -1.51 8.37 -16.58
CA LYS A 280 -1.49 8.52 -18.04
C LYS A 280 -2.06 9.86 -18.46
N GLU A 281 -3.24 10.22 -17.91
CA GLU A 281 -3.90 11.49 -18.22
C GLU A 281 -4.57 12.08 -16.98
N ILE A 282 -4.68 13.39 -16.95
CA ILE A 282 -5.54 14.15 -16.05
C ILE A 282 -6.44 15.03 -16.90
N ASN A 283 -7.75 14.81 -16.78
CA ASN A 283 -8.77 15.55 -17.48
C ASN A 283 -9.56 16.43 -16.50
N ASN A 284 -9.69 17.71 -16.81
CA ASN A 284 -10.52 18.63 -16.04
C ASN A 284 -11.74 19.02 -16.84
N TYR A 285 -12.89 18.97 -16.21
CA TYR A 285 -14.20 19.27 -16.78
C TYR A 285 -14.84 20.41 -16.00
N ASP A 286 -15.67 21.21 -16.67
CA ASP A 286 -16.49 22.21 -16.02
C ASP A 286 -17.75 21.60 -15.37
N SER A 287 -18.66 22.47 -14.91
CA SER A 287 -19.94 22.07 -14.30
C SER A 287 -20.95 21.44 -15.26
N ASN A 288 -20.76 21.59 -16.57
CA ASN A 288 -21.60 21.01 -17.63
C ASN A 288 -20.99 19.72 -18.19
N ASP A 289 -19.90 19.23 -17.56
CA ASP A 289 -19.12 18.07 -18.01
C ASP A 289 -18.39 18.28 -19.35
N GLU A 290 -18.13 19.55 -19.72
CA GLU A 290 -17.32 19.89 -20.87
C GLU A 290 -15.83 19.83 -20.52
N LEU A 291 -15.03 19.22 -21.39
CA LEU A 291 -13.59 19.07 -21.19
C LEU A 291 -12.89 20.43 -21.34
N LEU A 292 -12.36 20.98 -20.22
CA LEU A 292 -11.60 22.22 -20.21
C LEU A 292 -10.13 22.01 -20.54
N THR A 293 -9.51 21.03 -19.90
CA THR A 293 -8.09 20.75 -20.10
C THR A 293 -7.81 19.27 -20.04
N ARG A 294 -6.85 18.84 -20.86
CA ARG A 294 -6.29 17.48 -20.82
C ARG A 294 -4.79 17.59 -20.71
N LYS A 295 -4.23 16.91 -19.69
CA LYS A 295 -2.79 16.72 -19.52
C LYS A 295 -2.47 15.25 -19.80
N HIS A 296 -1.67 14.99 -20.81
CA HIS A 296 -1.19 13.65 -21.12
C HIS A 296 0.28 13.54 -20.71
N TYR A 297 0.66 12.47 -20.01
CA TYR A 297 2.01 12.22 -19.53
C TYR A 297 2.68 11.14 -20.38
N TYR A 298 3.87 11.43 -20.87
CA TYR A 298 4.67 10.51 -21.67
C TYR A 298 5.92 10.13 -20.89
N TYR A 299 6.14 8.83 -20.75
CA TYR A 299 7.26 8.26 -19.97
C TYR A 299 8.23 7.55 -20.90
N THR A 300 8.66 8.23 -21.95
CA THR A 300 9.53 7.71 -22.99
C THR A 300 10.85 8.47 -23.04
N LYS A 301 11.91 7.77 -23.46
CA LYS A 301 13.19 8.40 -23.79
C LYS A 301 13.02 9.21 -25.05
N GLU A 302 13.76 10.31 -25.15
CA GLU A 302 13.83 11.16 -26.36
C GLU A 302 12.42 11.62 -26.83
N PHE A 303 11.57 11.97 -25.87
CA PHE A 303 10.24 12.50 -26.17
C PHE A 303 10.33 13.76 -27.02
N THR A 304 9.59 13.79 -28.13
CA THR A 304 9.27 15.01 -28.87
C THR A 304 7.77 15.14 -29.09
N PRO A 305 7.23 16.36 -29.30
CA PRO A 305 5.80 16.54 -29.58
C PRO A 305 5.28 15.73 -30.78
N THR A 306 6.18 15.37 -31.71
CA THR A 306 5.87 14.59 -32.89
C THR A 306 6.08 13.08 -32.71
N THR A 307 7.04 12.67 -31.88
CA THR A 307 7.36 11.27 -31.58
C THR A 307 6.90 10.90 -30.18
N LYS A 308 5.60 10.87 -29.97
CA LYS A 308 4.98 10.63 -28.64
C LYS A 308 5.21 9.22 -28.08
N GLY A 309 5.67 8.30 -28.91
CA GLY A 309 6.00 6.93 -28.53
C GLY A 309 7.49 6.68 -28.52
N GLY A 310 7.92 5.62 -27.87
CA GLY A 310 9.34 5.24 -27.78
C GLY A 310 9.60 4.27 -26.64
N VAL A 311 10.89 3.98 -26.45
CA VAL A 311 11.33 3.13 -25.35
C VAL A 311 11.02 3.84 -24.03
N SER A 312 10.49 3.10 -23.05
CA SER A 312 10.22 3.65 -21.72
C SER A 312 11.47 4.28 -21.11
N SER A 313 11.30 5.43 -20.47
CA SER A 313 12.36 6.08 -19.68
C SER A 313 12.47 5.49 -18.26
N GLY A 314 11.56 4.59 -17.88
CA GLY A 314 11.51 4.00 -16.55
C GLY A 314 12.71 3.13 -16.24
N ILE A 315 13.24 3.28 -15.03
CA ILE A 315 14.33 2.46 -14.48
C ILE A 315 13.88 1.96 -13.11
N LEU A 316 13.94 0.65 -12.91
CA LEU A 316 13.72 0.07 -11.59
C LEU A 316 15.04 0.15 -10.79
N SER A 317 14.98 0.71 -9.58
CA SER A 317 16.15 0.92 -8.71
C SER A 317 16.74 -0.36 -8.11
N PHE A 318 16.12 -1.51 -8.34
CA PHE A 318 16.56 -2.82 -7.88
C PHE A 318 16.14 -3.90 -8.88
N THR A 319 16.78 -5.04 -8.81
CA THR A 319 16.31 -6.25 -9.51
C THR A 319 15.49 -7.07 -8.54
N PRO A 320 14.19 -7.28 -8.76
CA PRO A 320 13.41 -8.17 -7.92
C PRO A 320 13.98 -9.58 -8.00
N GLN A 321 14.43 -10.09 -6.86
CA GLN A 321 14.94 -11.45 -6.74
C GLN A 321 14.30 -12.10 -5.53
N TYR A 322 13.67 -13.23 -5.76
CA TYR A 322 13.15 -14.10 -4.72
C TYR A 322 14.07 -15.31 -4.66
N LEU A 323 15.01 -15.26 -3.69
CA LEU A 323 15.98 -16.32 -3.45
C LEU A 323 15.29 -17.43 -2.65
N TRP A 324 15.09 -18.55 -3.29
CA TRP A 324 14.81 -19.81 -2.61
C TRP A 324 16.15 -20.46 -2.30
N GLY A 325 16.33 -21.01 -1.10
CA GLY A 325 17.58 -21.40 -0.45
C GLY A 325 18.67 -22.12 -1.26
N TRP A 326 18.37 -22.58 -2.47
CA TRP A 326 19.32 -23.29 -3.29
C TRP A 326 20.41 -22.42 -3.94
N GLN A 327 20.20 -21.13 -4.11
CA GLN A 327 21.26 -20.23 -4.62
C GLN A 327 22.41 -20.04 -3.62
N LEU A 328 22.15 -20.19 -2.33
CA LEU A 328 23.21 -20.17 -1.31
C LEU A 328 24.19 -21.34 -1.47
N TYR A 329 23.71 -22.50 -1.86
CA TYR A 329 24.55 -23.69 -2.02
C TYR A 329 25.56 -23.56 -3.18
N ASN A 330 25.18 -22.88 -4.25
CA ASN A 330 26.09 -22.63 -5.40
C ASN A 330 27.05 -21.47 -5.18
N LEU A 331 26.80 -20.58 -4.22
CA LEU A 331 27.71 -19.52 -3.85
C LEU A 331 28.79 -19.98 -2.86
N LEU A 332 28.62 -21.14 -2.25
CA LEU A 332 29.55 -21.76 -1.28
C LEU A 332 30.44 -22.88 -1.91
N LYS A 333 30.25 -23.17 -3.20
CA LYS A 333 31.16 -23.96 -4.02
C LYS A 333 32.07 -23.06 -4.86
#